data_291a73be07224ede6ead27954017c4df
#
_entry.id   291a73be07224ede6ead27954017c4df
#
_cell.length_a   1.000
_cell.length_b   1.000
_cell.length_c   1.000
_cell.angle_alpha   90.00
_cell.angle_beta   90.00
_cell.angle_gamma   90.00
#
_symmetry.space_group_name_H-M   'P 1'
#
loop_
_entity.id
_entity.type
_entity.pdbx_description
1 polymer ?
#
loop_
_entity_poly.entity_id
_entity_poly.type
_entity_poly.pdbx_seq_one_letter_code
_entity_poly.pdbx_strand_id
1 'polypeptide(L)'
;QAAFGNDQVYVEEFLSRAKHIEVQIIGDLMGDITHLGDRECSVQRRNQKIVEIAPAPGLSASLRDKITDAALTFARQHHYLSLGTFEFLIDVNSSDERFVFIEANARLQVEHTVTEEITGFDLVRAQIQIAMGSSLADIGLGEPLATLNKGYSIQARVNLETINSDGTILPGSGVLTGYEAPNGPGVRTDGYGYVGYEVNTAFDSLIAKVIVHERSAQFTDAARKSIRAVSEFRLEGVRTNLSFVKNIINHPDFAQGKIHTRWIDENIEALTSEWEGPDRFVSNFTQAKNGGGGLPADLNRNDPLALFSHQSSPMPMESASSSAEVASLPEGLIAIQSPIQGTIIDLDCEVGQEVRSGDLVLVLDAMKMEHEIRATCDGIVRHIDHTVGSIVTENQPILYLEEALFEKRSKA
;
A
#
# COMPACT_ATOMS: atom_id res chain seq x y z
N GLN A 1 25.54 -7.05 7.07
CA GLN A 1 25.49 -8.34 7.79
C GLN A 1 24.14 -8.57 8.46
N ALA A 2 23.51 -7.56 9.08
CA ALA A 2 22.26 -7.69 9.83
C ALA A 2 21.09 -8.23 8.99
N ALA A 3 20.88 -7.71 7.76
CA ALA A 3 19.75 -8.08 6.93
C ALA A 3 19.90 -9.44 6.19
N PHE A 4 21.13 -9.84 5.84
CA PHE A 4 21.36 -11.03 4.99
C PHE A 4 22.32 -12.06 5.60
N GLY A 5 22.80 -11.86 6.84
CA GLY A 5 23.80 -12.73 7.48
C GLY A 5 25.17 -12.74 6.78
N ASN A 6 25.35 -11.90 5.73
CA ASN A 6 26.54 -11.78 4.91
C ASN A 6 26.90 -10.30 4.74
N ASP A 7 28.20 -9.98 4.72
CA ASP A 7 28.76 -8.64 4.55
C ASP A 7 29.35 -8.38 3.15
N GLN A 8 29.18 -9.32 2.23
CA GLN A 8 29.63 -9.13 0.85
C GLN A 8 28.75 -8.10 0.14
N VAL A 9 29.37 -7.12 -0.47
CA VAL A 9 28.72 -6.05 -1.25
C VAL A 9 29.34 -5.98 -2.65
N TYR A 10 28.56 -5.53 -3.61
CA TYR A 10 29.02 -5.19 -4.95
C TYR A 10 28.49 -3.80 -5.34
N VAL A 11 29.10 -3.18 -6.33
CA VAL A 11 28.75 -1.82 -6.77
C VAL A 11 28.05 -1.93 -8.12
N GLU A 12 26.89 -1.27 -8.22
CA GLU A 12 26.14 -1.13 -9.46
C GLU A 12 26.03 0.34 -9.87
N GLU A 13 25.77 0.58 -11.16
CA GLU A 13 25.49 1.91 -11.67
C GLU A 13 24.10 2.37 -11.14
N PHE A 14 24.07 3.56 -10.58
CA PHE A 14 22.83 4.15 -10.10
C PHE A 14 22.17 5.02 -11.17
N LEU A 15 20.97 4.64 -11.62
CA LEU A 15 20.14 5.45 -12.51
C LEU A 15 19.28 6.41 -11.67
N SER A 16 19.66 7.69 -11.65
CA SER A 16 19.05 8.70 -10.79
C SER A 16 17.58 8.98 -11.11
N ARG A 17 17.19 8.83 -12.38
CA ARG A 17 15.81 8.94 -12.85
C ARG A 17 15.53 7.82 -13.83
N ALA A 18 14.83 6.82 -13.38
CA ALA A 18 14.51 5.67 -14.19
C ALA A 18 13.00 5.40 -14.22
N LYS A 19 12.48 4.97 -15.36
CA LYS A 19 11.18 4.28 -15.41
C LYS A 19 11.38 2.82 -15.08
N HIS A 20 10.49 2.28 -14.26
CA HIS A 20 10.44 0.86 -13.95
C HIS A 20 9.39 0.20 -14.84
N ILE A 21 9.87 -0.57 -15.82
CA ILE A 21 9.03 -1.28 -16.78
C ILE A 21 9.21 -2.78 -16.58
N GLU A 22 8.13 -3.51 -16.64
CA GLU A 22 8.13 -4.95 -16.50
C GLU A 22 7.34 -5.63 -17.61
N VAL A 23 7.75 -6.84 -18.00
CA VAL A 23 7.11 -7.63 -19.06
C VAL A 23 6.51 -8.90 -18.44
N GLN A 24 5.21 -9.11 -18.65
CA GLN A 24 4.54 -10.33 -18.24
C GLN A 24 4.88 -11.46 -19.21
N ILE A 25 5.55 -12.48 -18.72
CA ILE A 25 5.93 -13.69 -19.48
C ILE A 25 5.03 -14.86 -19.04
N ILE A 26 4.77 -15.74 -19.99
CA ILE A 26 4.12 -17.02 -19.78
C ILE A 26 4.73 -18.07 -20.70
N GLY A 27 5.03 -19.26 -20.15
CA GLY A 27 5.58 -20.40 -20.88
C GLY A 27 4.85 -21.69 -20.52
N ASP A 28 4.74 -22.62 -21.48
CA ASP A 28 4.12 -23.92 -21.28
C ASP A 28 5.12 -25.08 -21.21
N LEU A 29 4.61 -26.28 -20.97
CA LEU A 29 5.42 -27.50 -20.89
C LEU A 29 5.94 -27.98 -22.25
N MET A 30 5.41 -27.45 -23.37
CA MET A 30 5.87 -27.78 -24.73
C MET A 30 7.08 -26.94 -25.13
N GLY A 31 7.42 -25.92 -24.35
CA GLY A 31 8.52 -24.99 -24.59
C GLY A 31 8.10 -23.74 -25.36
N ASP A 32 6.80 -23.55 -25.60
CA ASP A 32 6.29 -22.32 -26.17
C ASP A 32 6.27 -21.23 -25.10
N ILE A 33 6.78 -20.05 -25.47
CA ILE A 33 6.89 -18.90 -24.56
C ILE A 33 6.42 -17.64 -25.28
N THR A 34 5.53 -16.90 -24.63
CA THR A 34 5.04 -15.61 -25.12
C THR A 34 5.00 -14.57 -23.98
N HIS A 35 4.65 -13.34 -24.34
CA HIS A 35 4.45 -12.25 -23.38
C HIS A 35 3.01 -11.72 -23.44
N LEU A 36 2.56 -11.07 -22.35
CA LEU A 36 1.23 -10.45 -22.23
C LEU A 36 1.32 -8.91 -22.10
N GLY A 37 2.37 -8.34 -22.70
CA GLY A 37 2.61 -6.90 -22.69
C GLY A 37 3.42 -6.42 -21.48
N ASP A 38 3.53 -5.11 -21.43
CA ASP A 38 4.32 -4.38 -20.45
C ASP A 38 3.46 -3.67 -19.43
N ARG A 39 4.05 -3.41 -18.26
CA ARG A 39 3.50 -2.56 -17.19
C ARG A 39 4.53 -1.51 -16.79
N GLU A 40 4.07 -0.32 -16.42
CA GLU A 40 4.88 0.69 -15.74
C GLU A 40 4.61 0.67 -14.24
N CYS A 41 5.68 0.51 -13.45
CA CYS A 41 5.68 0.45 -12.00
C CYS A 41 6.53 1.55 -11.37
N SER A 42 6.73 2.67 -12.07
CA SER A 42 7.57 3.79 -11.61
C SER A 42 6.99 4.54 -10.41
N VAL A 43 5.67 4.46 -10.18
CA VAL A 43 5.02 5.06 -9.02
C VAL A 43 5.26 4.18 -7.81
N GLN A 44 6.40 4.38 -7.17
CA GLN A 44 6.84 3.58 -6.04
C GLN A 44 7.52 4.45 -4.98
N ARG A 45 7.53 3.98 -3.75
CA ARG A 45 8.20 4.59 -2.63
C ARG A 45 9.01 3.55 -1.89
N ARG A 46 10.31 3.81 -1.65
CA ARG A 46 11.25 2.85 -1.05
C ARG A 46 11.11 1.44 -1.65
N ASN A 47 11.06 1.38 -2.98
CA ASN A 47 10.86 0.16 -3.78
C ASN A 47 9.49 -0.55 -3.58
N GLN A 48 8.53 0.05 -2.89
CA GLN A 48 7.16 -0.44 -2.83
C GLN A 48 6.30 0.24 -3.89
N LYS A 49 5.75 -0.54 -4.81
CA LYS A 49 4.83 -0.08 -5.87
C LYS A 49 3.53 0.42 -5.23
N ILE A 50 3.01 1.56 -5.71
CA ILE A 50 1.77 2.20 -5.19
C ILE A 50 0.72 2.30 -6.29
N VAL A 51 1.14 2.65 -7.52
CA VAL A 51 0.28 2.67 -8.70
C VAL A 51 1.00 1.98 -9.85
N GLU A 52 0.31 1.08 -10.52
CA GLU A 52 0.81 0.34 -11.69
C GLU A 52 -0.10 0.58 -12.90
N ILE A 53 0.50 0.61 -14.08
CA ILE A 53 -0.18 0.98 -15.32
C ILE A 53 0.14 -0.03 -16.42
N ALA A 54 -0.86 -0.43 -17.20
CA ALA A 54 -0.66 -1.24 -18.41
C ALA A 54 -1.49 -0.67 -19.59
N PRO A 55 -0.90 -0.62 -20.79
CA PRO A 55 0.53 -0.67 -21.07
C PRO A 55 1.24 0.59 -20.55
N ALA A 56 2.58 0.59 -20.49
CA ALA A 56 3.37 1.75 -20.07
C ALA A 56 3.08 2.97 -20.96
N PRO A 57 2.61 4.13 -20.40
CA PRO A 57 2.34 5.30 -21.20
C PRO A 57 3.64 5.99 -21.65
N GLY A 58 3.60 6.55 -22.87
CA GLY A 58 4.71 7.32 -23.43
C GLY A 58 5.94 6.51 -23.82
N LEU A 59 5.88 5.19 -23.75
CA LEU A 59 6.95 4.32 -24.25
C LEU A 59 6.90 4.26 -25.80
N SER A 60 8.02 4.51 -26.47
CA SER A 60 8.07 4.38 -27.93
C SER A 60 7.84 2.91 -28.36
N ALA A 61 7.23 2.69 -29.51
CA ALA A 61 7.03 1.34 -30.04
C ALA A 61 8.36 0.58 -30.17
N SER A 62 9.40 1.26 -30.67
CA SER A 62 10.74 0.68 -30.82
C SER A 62 11.34 0.22 -29.49
N LEU A 63 11.21 1.02 -28.43
CA LEU A 63 11.75 0.65 -27.11
C LEU A 63 10.93 -0.46 -26.47
N ARG A 64 9.59 -0.44 -26.63
CA ARG A 64 8.72 -1.51 -26.17
C ARG A 64 9.10 -2.84 -26.80
N ASP A 65 9.30 -2.86 -28.12
CA ASP A 65 9.70 -4.07 -28.84
C ASP A 65 11.07 -4.58 -28.34
N LYS A 66 12.06 -3.71 -28.18
CA LYS A 66 13.40 -4.09 -27.67
C LYS A 66 13.33 -4.71 -26.28
N ILE A 67 12.55 -4.13 -25.37
CA ILE A 67 12.39 -4.63 -23.98
C ILE A 67 11.67 -5.97 -23.99
N THR A 68 10.60 -6.10 -24.78
CA THR A 68 9.83 -7.33 -24.92
C THR A 68 10.67 -8.45 -25.52
N ASP A 69 11.45 -8.15 -26.57
CA ASP A 69 12.36 -9.12 -27.20
C ASP A 69 13.48 -9.56 -26.24
N ALA A 70 14.00 -8.65 -25.42
CA ALA A 70 14.96 -8.97 -24.37
C ALA A 70 14.36 -9.94 -23.35
N ALA A 71 13.15 -9.66 -22.86
CA ALA A 71 12.43 -10.52 -21.92
C ALA A 71 12.17 -11.92 -22.50
N LEU A 72 11.68 -11.99 -23.76
CA LEU A 72 11.46 -13.26 -24.46
C LEU A 72 12.75 -14.03 -24.69
N THR A 73 13.86 -13.35 -25.04
CA THR A 73 15.18 -13.97 -25.22
C THR A 73 15.65 -14.62 -23.92
N PHE A 74 15.57 -13.89 -22.80
CA PHE A 74 15.87 -14.43 -21.48
C PHE A 74 15.02 -15.65 -21.14
N ALA A 75 13.71 -15.53 -21.31
CA ALA A 75 12.77 -16.60 -20.99
C ALA A 75 13.03 -17.86 -21.83
N ARG A 76 13.30 -17.72 -23.14
CA ARG A 76 13.60 -18.84 -24.04
C ARG A 76 14.92 -19.52 -23.72
N GLN A 77 15.98 -18.74 -23.42
CA GLN A 77 17.29 -19.29 -23.04
C GLN A 77 17.24 -20.14 -21.78
N HIS A 78 16.32 -19.82 -20.87
CA HIS A 78 16.15 -20.51 -19.59
C HIS A 78 14.97 -21.48 -19.57
N HIS A 79 14.34 -21.76 -20.72
CA HIS A 79 13.17 -22.65 -20.82
C HIS A 79 12.11 -22.31 -19.76
N TYR A 80 11.76 -21.02 -19.71
CA TYR A 80 10.88 -20.50 -18.68
C TYR A 80 9.50 -21.17 -18.71
N LEU A 81 9.03 -21.61 -17.54
CA LEU A 81 7.75 -22.30 -17.39
C LEU A 81 6.80 -21.51 -16.48
N SER A 82 5.52 -21.49 -16.84
CA SER A 82 4.45 -20.82 -16.10
C SER A 82 4.53 -19.29 -16.19
N LEU A 83 3.89 -18.57 -15.25
CA LEU A 83 3.87 -17.12 -15.20
C LEU A 83 5.13 -16.55 -14.56
N GLY A 84 5.62 -15.45 -15.11
CA GLY A 84 6.68 -14.66 -14.49
C GLY A 84 6.73 -13.25 -15.05
N THR A 85 7.49 -12.42 -14.37
CA THR A 85 7.67 -11.02 -14.73
C THR A 85 9.16 -10.71 -14.81
N PHE A 86 9.57 -10.07 -15.90
CA PHE A 86 10.94 -9.62 -16.12
C PHE A 86 10.98 -8.10 -16.02
N GLU A 87 11.78 -7.57 -15.12
CA GLU A 87 11.80 -6.17 -14.72
C GLU A 87 13.02 -5.44 -15.30
N PHE A 88 12.77 -4.21 -15.78
CA PHE A 88 13.77 -3.37 -16.43
C PHE A 88 13.70 -1.93 -15.92
N LEU A 89 14.84 -1.25 -15.87
CA LEU A 89 14.91 0.19 -15.71
C LEU A 89 15.25 0.86 -17.03
N ILE A 90 14.55 1.94 -17.37
CA ILE A 90 14.82 2.80 -18.50
C ILE A 90 15.38 4.12 -17.96
N ASP A 91 16.56 4.51 -18.42
CA ASP A 91 17.12 5.81 -18.08
C ASP A 91 16.39 6.93 -18.84
N VAL A 92 15.56 7.73 -18.13
CA VAL A 92 14.80 8.83 -18.76
C VAL A 92 15.68 10.02 -19.16
N ASN A 93 16.94 10.06 -18.72
CA ASN A 93 17.89 11.11 -19.11
C ASN A 93 18.70 10.72 -20.37
N SER A 94 18.61 9.46 -20.80
CA SER A 94 19.35 8.95 -21.97
C SER A 94 18.57 9.23 -23.26
N SER A 95 19.23 9.87 -24.23
CA SER A 95 18.68 10.03 -25.59
C SER A 95 18.64 8.72 -26.39
N ASP A 96 19.40 7.70 -25.96
CA ASP A 96 19.61 6.46 -26.69
C ASP A 96 18.60 5.37 -26.27
N GLU A 97 17.54 5.73 -25.55
CA GLU A 97 16.53 4.79 -25.03
C GLU A 97 17.19 3.61 -24.29
N ARG A 98 18.20 3.90 -23.46
CA ARG A 98 18.95 2.88 -22.72
C ARG A 98 18.05 2.22 -21.66
N PHE A 99 18.06 0.89 -21.65
CA PHE A 99 17.41 0.11 -20.60
C PHE A 99 18.35 -0.96 -20.06
N VAL A 100 18.10 -1.38 -18.82
CA VAL A 100 18.85 -2.44 -18.13
C VAL A 100 17.89 -3.41 -17.47
N PHE A 101 18.24 -4.70 -17.49
CA PHE A 101 17.52 -5.73 -16.75
C PHE A 101 17.85 -5.62 -15.26
N ILE A 102 16.84 -5.79 -14.38
CA ILE A 102 17.03 -5.79 -12.92
C ILE A 102 16.88 -7.20 -12.38
N GLU A 103 15.69 -7.80 -12.55
CA GLU A 103 15.36 -9.08 -11.98
C GLU A 103 14.25 -9.81 -12.74
N ALA A 104 14.10 -11.11 -12.44
CA ALA A 104 12.97 -11.91 -12.89
C ALA A 104 12.23 -12.45 -11.66
N ASN A 105 10.94 -12.19 -11.59
CA ASN A 105 10.05 -12.70 -10.55
C ASN A 105 9.30 -13.92 -11.08
N ALA A 106 9.73 -15.13 -10.66
CA ALA A 106 9.17 -16.41 -11.10
C ALA A 106 7.88 -16.74 -10.34
N ARG A 107 6.93 -15.82 -10.33
CA ARG A 107 5.63 -15.91 -9.65
C ARG A 107 4.63 -14.91 -10.22
N LEU A 108 3.36 -15.12 -9.89
CA LEU A 108 2.36 -14.07 -10.10
C LEU A 108 2.66 -12.86 -9.21
N GLN A 109 2.49 -11.67 -9.74
CA GLN A 109 2.67 -10.41 -9.01
C GLN A 109 1.34 -9.75 -8.66
N VAL A 110 1.34 -8.81 -7.70
CA VAL A 110 0.14 -8.10 -7.23
C VAL A 110 -0.53 -7.33 -8.38
N GLU A 111 0.27 -6.77 -9.27
CA GLU A 111 -0.12 -5.92 -10.40
C GLU A 111 -0.55 -6.68 -11.67
N HIS A 112 -0.63 -8.02 -11.64
CA HIS A 112 -1.10 -8.82 -12.78
C HIS A 112 -2.47 -8.38 -13.32
N THR A 113 -3.30 -7.83 -12.46
CA THR A 113 -4.68 -7.43 -12.77
C THR A 113 -4.77 -6.34 -13.85
N VAL A 114 -3.81 -5.42 -13.96
CA VAL A 114 -3.83 -4.43 -15.06
C VAL A 114 -3.59 -5.09 -16.42
N THR A 115 -2.78 -6.16 -16.46
CA THR A 115 -2.60 -6.97 -17.66
C THR A 115 -3.87 -7.75 -18.00
N GLU A 116 -4.55 -8.33 -17.01
CA GLU A 116 -5.83 -9.02 -17.22
C GLU A 116 -6.88 -8.09 -17.82
N GLU A 117 -7.00 -6.87 -17.31
CA GLU A 117 -7.99 -5.90 -17.79
C GLU A 117 -7.76 -5.44 -19.23
N ILE A 118 -6.50 -5.23 -19.67
CA ILE A 118 -6.22 -4.80 -21.04
C ILE A 118 -6.24 -5.95 -22.05
N THR A 119 -5.96 -7.20 -21.60
CA THR A 119 -5.89 -8.37 -22.48
C THR A 119 -7.17 -9.18 -22.49
N GLY A 120 -7.95 -9.15 -21.40
CA GLY A 120 -9.08 -10.01 -21.16
C GLY A 120 -8.71 -11.45 -20.79
N PHE A 121 -7.43 -11.69 -20.45
CA PHE A 121 -6.92 -13.00 -20.02
C PHE A 121 -6.89 -13.11 -18.50
N ASP A 122 -7.46 -14.17 -17.95
CA ASP A 122 -7.32 -14.55 -16.55
C ASP A 122 -5.99 -15.29 -16.35
N LEU A 123 -5.02 -14.60 -15.77
CA LEU A 123 -3.65 -15.11 -15.58
C LEU A 123 -3.60 -16.23 -14.56
N VAL A 124 -4.41 -16.17 -13.51
CA VAL A 124 -4.48 -17.21 -12.49
C VAL A 124 -5.02 -18.52 -13.10
N ARG A 125 -6.08 -18.41 -13.89
CA ARG A 125 -6.64 -19.55 -14.62
C ARG A 125 -5.62 -20.13 -15.62
N ALA A 126 -4.92 -19.26 -16.37
CA ALA A 126 -3.89 -19.68 -17.31
C ALA A 126 -2.76 -20.45 -16.61
N GLN A 127 -2.30 -19.96 -15.45
CA GLN A 127 -1.29 -20.64 -14.62
C GLN A 127 -1.74 -22.06 -14.22
N ILE A 128 -2.98 -22.20 -13.78
CA ILE A 128 -3.54 -23.50 -13.38
C ILE A 128 -3.64 -24.43 -14.61
N GLN A 129 -4.12 -23.95 -15.74
CA GLN A 129 -4.26 -24.76 -16.96
C GLN A 129 -2.91 -25.26 -17.49
N ILE A 130 -1.86 -24.39 -17.48
CA ILE A 130 -0.50 -24.79 -17.84
C ILE A 130 0.03 -25.86 -16.88
N ALA A 131 -0.18 -25.68 -15.58
CA ALA A 131 0.22 -26.66 -14.57
C ALA A 131 -0.51 -28.03 -14.77
N MET A 132 -1.71 -28.01 -15.34
CA MET A 132 -2.46 -29.21 -15.73
C MET A 132 -2.04 -29.80 -17.08
N GLY A 133 -1.07 -29.18 -17.79
CA GLY A 133 -0.51 -29.68 -19.03
C GLY A 133 -1.10 -29.05 -20.31
N SER A 134 -1.92 -28.00 -20.22
CA SER A 134 -2.41 -27.28 -21.41
C SER A 134 -1.26 -26.52 -22.09
N SER A 135 -1.26 -26.49 -23.43
CA SER A 135 -0.37 -25.62 -24.20
C SER A 135 -0.87 -24.18 -24.22
N LEU A 136 0.01 -23.24 -24.63
CA LEU A 136 -0.39 -21.84 -24.84
C LEU A 136 -1.50 -21.72 -25.91
N ALA A 137 -1.46 -22.56 -26.95
CA ALA A 137 -2.51 -22.62 -27.97
C ALA A 137 -3.87 -23.08 -27.40
N ASP A 138 -3.88 -24.08 -26.52
CA ASP A 138 -5.11 -24.59 -25.88
C ASP A 138 -5.80 -23.54 -25.01
N ILE A 139 -5.05 -22.63 -24.41
CA ILE A 139 -5.57 -21.54 -23.58
C ILE A 139 -5.81 -20.24 -24.35
N GLY A 140 -5.64 -20.26 -25.70
CA GLY A 140 -5.93 -19.11 -26.56
C GLY A 140 -4.79 -18.08 -26.68
N LEU A 141 -3.57 -18.45 -26.31
CA LEU A 141 -2.35 -17.63 -26.44
C LEU A 141 -1.45 -18.03 -27.61
N GLY A 142 -2.01 -18.77 -28.58
CA GLY A 142 -1.30 -19.18 -29.80
C GLY A 142 -1.11 -18.08 -30.85
N GLU A 143 -1.83 -16.96 -30.74
CA GLU A 143 -1.74 -15.84 -31.71
C GLU A 143 -1.06 -14.61 -31.08
N PRO A 144 -0.42 -13.75 -31.89
CA PRO A 144 0.24 -12.55 -31.36
C PRO A 144 -0.70 -11.59 -30.62
N LEU A 145 -0.26 -11.10 -29.50
CA LEU A 145 -1.01 -10.21 -28.55
C LEU A 145 -1.41 -8.84 -29.10
N ALA A 146 -0.89 -8.40 -30.24
CA ALA A 146 -1.17 -7.08 -30.83
C ALA A 146 -2.67 -6.79 -31.02
N THR A 147 -3.51 -7.82 -31.03
CA THR A 147 -4.97 -7.72 -31.15
C THR A 147 -5.71 -7.65 -29.81
N LEU A 148 -5.03 -7.92 -28.69
CA LEU A 148 -5.66 -8.06 -27.38
C LEU A 148 -5.59 -6.77 -26.52
N ASN A 149 -4.57 -5.95 -26.69
CA ASN A 149 -4.39 -4.73 -25.90
C ASN A 149 -5.40 -3.63 -26.31
N LYS A 150 -6.31 -3.29 -25.43
CA LYS A 150 -7.36 -2.28 -25.67
C LYS A 150 -7.35 -1.22 -24.58
N GLY A 151 -6.76 -0.06 -24.89
CA GLY A 151 -6.76 1.09 -23.98
C GLY A 151 -5.71 1.00 -22.87
N TYR A 152 -6.04 1.54 -21.70
CA TYR A 152 -5.17 1.58 -20.53
C TYR A 152 -5.87 1.03 -19.30
N SER A 153 -5.11 0.34 -18.45
CA SER A 153 -5.53 -0.04 -17.11
C SER A 153 -4.59 0.54 -16.06
N ILE A 154 -5.16 1.04 -14.97
CA ILE A 154 -4.43 1.61 -13.82
C ILE A 154 -4.87 0.87 -12.59
N GLN A 155 -3.92 0.33 -11.82
CA GLN A 155 -4.15 -0.23 -10.50
C GLN A 155 -3.64 0.74 -9.46
N ALA A 156 -4.43 1.00 -8.43
CA ALA A 156 -4.06 1.74 -7.24
C ALA A 156 -4.08 0.81 -6.03
N ARG A 157 -2.98 0.76 -5.27
CA ARG A 157 -2.93 0.01 -4.01
C ARG A 157 -3.48 0.85 -2.89
N VAL A 158 -4.52 0.34 -2.25
CA VAL A 158 -5.12 0.96 -1.06
C VAL A 158 -4.58 0.25 0.16
N ASN A 159 -3.76 0.99 0.90
CA ASN A 159 -3.05 0.49 2.07
C ASN A 159 -3.60 1.11 3.36
N LEU A 160 -3.61 0.33 4.43
CA LEU A 160 -3.93 0.77 5.78
C LEU A 160 -2.71 1.44 6.41
N GLU A 161 -2.38 2.62 5.92
CA GLU A 161 -1.20 3.39 6.33
C GLU A 161 -1.37 4.87 5.98
N THR A 162 -0.65 5.74 6.68
CA THR A 162 -0.53 7.16 6.33
C THR A 162 0.93 7.46 6.01
N ILE A 163 1.16 8.26 4.97
CA ILE A 163 2.49 8.74 4.60
C ILE A 163 2.60 10.19 5.03
N ASN A 164 3.60 10.51 5.85
CA ASN A 164 3.88 11.85 6.32
C ASN A 164 4.70 12.65 5.30
N SER A 165 4.77 13.99 5.47
CA SER A 165 5.54 14.89 4.60
C SER A 165 7.05 14.67 4.64
N ASP A 166 7.58 14.08 5.71
CA ASP A 166 8.97 13.63 5.81
C ASP A 166 9.23 12.28 5.14
N GLY A 167 8.16 11.70 4.61
CA GLY A 167 8.20 10.40 3.97
C GLY A 167 8.19 9.22 4.96
N THR A 168 7.93 9.39 6.24
CA THR A 168 7.70 8.27 7.15
C THR A 168 6.33 7.65 6.93
N ILE A 169 6.22 6.33 7.13
CA ILE A 169 4.95 5.60 7.06
C ILE A 169 4.48 5.32 8.48
N LEU A 170 3.22 5.63 8.74
CA LEU A 170 2.53 5.25 9.95
C LEU A 170 1.50 4.17 9.61
N PRO A 171 1.65 2.94 10.09
CA PRO A 171 0.66 1.89 9.93
C PRO A 171 -0.69 2.33 10.48
N GLY A 172 -1.76 1.95 9.78
CA GLY A 172 -3.12 2.12 10.29
C GLY A 172 -3.43 1.03 11.32
N SER A 173 -4.11 1.41 12.38
CA SER A 173 -4.63 0.51 13.41
C SER A 173 -6.11 0.76 13.63
N GLY A 174 -6.82 -0.17 14.28
CA GLY A 174 -8.22 -0.03 14.60
C GLY A 174 -9.14 -1.00 13.87
N VAL A 175 -10.44 -0.70 13.86
CA VAL A 175 -11.48 -1.53 13.27
C VAL A 175 -12.17 -0.76 12.14
N LEU A 176 -12.35 -1.39 10.99
CA LEU A 176 -13.10 -0.80 9.88
C LEU A 176 -14.58 -0.62 10.28
N THR A 177 -15.03 0.62 10.33
CA THR A 177 -16.44 0.98 10.59
C THR A 177 -17.23 1.26 9.32
N GLY A 178 -16.54 1.49 8.20
CA GLY A 178 -17.10 1.63 6.87
C GLY A 178 -16.19 0.98 5.81
N TYR A 179 -16.80 0.23 4.87
CA TYR A 179 -16.12 -0.35 3.72
C TYR A 179 -17.09 -0.40 2.54
N GLU A 180 -16.91 0.51 1.57
CA GLU A 180 -17.70 0.54 0.34
C GLU A 180 -16.73 0.70 -0.84
N ALA A 181 -16.54 -0.41 -1.56
CA ALA A 181 -15.64 -0.46 -2.72
C ALA A 181 -16.27 0.24 -3.93
N PRO A 182 -15.46 0.96 -4.75
CA PRO A 182 -15.93 1.56 -6.00
C PRO A 182 -16.36 0.48 -6.98
N ASN A 183 -17.32 0.82 -7.83
CA ASN A 183 -17.85 -0.08 -8.84
C ASN A 183 -18.24 0.67 -10.14
N GLY A 184 -18.69 -0.10 -11.13
CA GLY A 184 -19.14 0.42 -12.42
C GLY A 184 -18.35 -0.13 -13.61
N PRO A 185 -18.71 0.24 -14.85
CA PRO A 185 -18.06 -0.26 -16.06
C PRO A 185 -16.55 0.00 -16.07
N GLY A 186 -15.73 -1.07 -16.16
CA GLY A 186 -14.28 -0.98 -16.16
C GLY A 186 -13.69 -0.51 -14.82
N VAL A 187 -14.37 -0.80 -13.71
CA VAL A 187 -13.85 -0.67 -12.35
C VAL A 187 -13.95 -2.02 -11.67
N ARG A 188 -12.81 -2.53 -11.23
CA ARG A 188 -12.65 -3.78 -10.49
C ARG A 188 -12.00 -3.48 -9.15
N THR A 189 -12.46 -4.10 -8.10
CA THR A 189 -11.82 -4.03 -6.78
C THR A 189 -11.51 -5.43 -6.30
N ASP A 190 -10.22 -5.72 -6.09
CA ASP A 190 -9.75 -6.93 -5.44
C ASP A 190 -9.35 -6.56 -4.01
N GLY A 191 -10.10 -7.01 -3.03
CA GLY A 191 -9.87 -6.68 -1.62
C GLY A 191 -10.48 -7.73 -0.70
N TYR A 192 -10.09 -7.67 0.58
CA TYR A 192 -10.58 -8.59 1.60
C TYR A 192 -11.21 -7.86 2.82
N GLY A 193 -11.26 -6.51 2.77
CA GLY A 193 -11.82 -5.70 3.85
C GLY A 193 -13.34 -5.87 3.98
N TYR A 194 -13.83 -5.71 5.21
CA TYR A 194 -15.25 -5.70 5.54
C TYR A 194 -15.49 -4.89 6.83
N VAL A 195 -16.71 -4.41 7.04
CA VAL A 195 -17.07 -3.70 8.27
C VAL A 195 -16.91 -4.64 9.48
N GLY A 196 -16.16 -4.20 10.50
CA GLY A 196 -15.78 -5.00 11.65
C GLY A 196 -14.43 -5.72 11.52
N TYR A 197 -13.72 -5.56 10.36
CA TYR A 197 -12.35 -6.08 10.22
C TYR A 197 -11.41 -5.31 11.16
N GLU A 198 -10.72 -6.04 12.03
CA GLU A 198 -9.66 -5.52 12.89
C GLU A 198 -8.31 -5.62 12.18
N VAL A 199 -7.62 -4.47 12.08
CA VAL A 199 -6.35 -4.39 11.36
C VAL A 199 -5.28 -5.20 12.08
N ASN A 200 -4.65 -6.13 11.35
CA ASN A 200 -3.53 -6.90 11.85
C ASN A 200 -2.23 -6.40 11.20
N THR A 201 -1.41 -5.71 11.98
CA THR A 201 -0.14 -5.11 11.53
C THR A 201 1.00 -6.12 11.31
N ALA A 202 0.81 -7.40 11.68
CA ALA A 202 1.76 -8.46 11.37
C ALA A 202 1.82 -8.84 9.88
N PHE A 203 0.88 -8.34 9.07
CA PHE A 203 0.81 -8.59 7.64
C PHE A 203 1.01 -7.30 6.84
N ASP A 204 1.01 -7.41 5.51
CA ASP A 204 1.08 -6.29 4.59
C ASP A 204 -0.11 -5.33 4.80
N SER A 205 0.14 -4.02 4.66
CA SER A 205 -0.90 -2.98 4.81
C SER A 205 -1.95 -2.98 3.68
N LEU A 206 -1.74 -3.71 2.58
CA LEU A 206 -2.61 -3.73 1.42
C LEU A 206 -3.98 -4.32 1.76
N ILE A 207 -5.04 -3.50 1.79
CA ILE A 207 -6.41 -3.94 2.06
C ILE A 207 -7.20 -4.21 0.77
N ALA A 208 -6.89 -3.47 -0.27
CA ALA A 208 -7.54 -3.60 -1.58
C ALA A 208 -6.70 -3.03 -2.71
N LYS A 209 -6.97 -3.51 -3.92
CA LYS A 209 -6.53 -2.91 -5.18
C LYS A 209 -7.75 -2.36 -5.90
N VAL A 210 -7.68 -1.13 -6.36
CA VAL A 210 -8.67 -0.55 -7.28
C VAL A 210 -8.06 -0.57 -8.67
N ILE A 211 -8.65 -1.34 -9.58
CA ILE A 211 -8.19 -1.50 -10.95
C ILE A 211 -9.21 -0.84 -11.88
N VAL A 212 -8.74 0.09 -12.68
CA VAL A 212 -9.59 0.86 -13.60
C VAL A 212 -9.13 0.63 -15.02
N HIS A 213 -10.01 0.14 -15.86
CA HIS A 213 -9.77 -0.04 -17.29
C HIS A 213 -10.56 0.99 -18.11
N GLU A 214 -9.88 1.64 -19.06
CA GLU A 214 -10.47 2.54 -20.02
C GLU A 214 -10.03 2.18 -21.44
N ARG A 215 -10.99 1.98 -22.33
CA ARG A 215 -10.75 1.56 -23.72
C ARG A 215 -10.23 2.69 -24.62
N SER A 216 -10.25 3.93 -24.15
CA SER A 216 -9.69 5.06 -24.87
C SER A 216 -8.21 4.85 -25.13
N ALA A 217 -7.75 5.30 -26.30
CA ALA A 217 -6.33 5.37 -26.63
C ALA A 217 -5.59 6.49 -25.87
N GLN A 218 -6.30 7.31 -25.11
CA GLN A 218 -5.74 8.43 -24.34
C GLN A 218 -5.54 7.99 -22.88
N PHE A 219 -4.31 7.99 -22.41
CA PHE A 219 -3.99 7.67 -21.02
C PHE A 219 -4.68 8.59 -20.01
N THR A 220 -4.86 9.86 -20.39
CA THR A 220 -5.56 10.86 -19.57
C THR A 220 -7.02 10.49 -19.25
N ASP A 221 -7.68 9.71 -20.10
CA ASP A 221 -9.06 9.26 -19.84
C ASP A 221 -9.06 8.16 -18.77
N ALA A 222 -8.08 7.24 -18.81
CA ALA A 222 -7.89 6.25 -17.77
C ALA A 222 -7.55 6.91 -16.41
N ALA A 223 -6.65 7.90 -16.40
CA ALA A 223 -6.30 8.65 -15.19
C ALA A 223 -7.54 9.35 -14.60
N ARG A 224 -8.35 10.05 -15.44
CA ARG A 224 -9.59 10.71 -14.99
C ARG A 224 -10.61 9.73 -14.41
N LYS A 225 -10.74 8.56 -15.01
CA LYS A 225 -11.63 7.51 -14.53
C LYS A 225 -11.12 6.93 -13.21
N SER A 226 -9.78 6.77 -13.07
CA SER A 226 -9.16 6.24 -11.86
C SER A 226 -9.33 7.17 -10.66
N ILE A 227 -9.13 8.50 -10.85
CA ILE A 227 -9.38 9.45 -9.76
C ILE A 227 -10.83 9.41 -9.29
N ARG A 228 -11.79 9.26 -10.24
CA ARG A 228 -13.19 9.08 -9.90
C ARG A 228 -13.41 7.83 -9.06
N ALA A 229 -12.88 6.67 -9.50
CA ALA A 229 -13.07 5.41 -8.81
C ALA A 229 -12.44 5.42 -7.40
N VAL A 230 -11.20 5.92 -7.27
CA VAL A 230 -10.54 6.00 -5.96
C VAL A 230 -11.29 6.98 -5.02
N SER A 231 -11.88 8.06 -5.56
CA SER A 231 -12.69 9.00 -4.76
C SER A 231 -14.06 8.44 -4.34
N GLU A 232 -14.51 7.34 -4.96
CA GLU A 232 -15.71 6.60 -4.57
C GLU A 232 -15.43 5.52 -3.50
N PHE A 233 -14.17 5.22 -3.18
CA PHE A 233 -13.83 4.25 -2.17
C PHE A 233 -14.01 4.84 -0.76
N ARG A 234 -14.94 4.29 0.00
CA ARG A 234 -15.17 4.68 1.39
C ARG A 234 -14.54 3.68 2.34
N LEU A 235 -13.58 4.15 3.12
CA LEU A 235 -12.95 3.41 4.22
C LEU A 235 -12.99 4.29 5.47
N GLU A 236 -13.59 3.77 6.54
CA GLU A 236 -13.75 4.49 7.81
C GLU A 236 -13.27 3.65 8.99
N GLY A 237 -12.87 4.32 10.08
CA GLY A 237 -12.41 3.70 11.32
C GLY A 237 -10.90 3.41 11.36
N VAL A 238 -10.19 3.54 10.24
CA VAL A 238 -8.75 3.30 10.13
C VAL A 238 -8.07 4.35 9.26
N ARG A 239 -6.77 4.55 9.45
CA ARG A 239 -5.97 5.40 8.57
C ARG A 239 -5.66 4.67 7.27
N THR A 240 -5.68 5.39 6.15
CA THR A 240 -5.41 4.84 4.82
C THR A 240 -4.55 5.79 3.99
N ASN A 241 -3.95 5.28 2.92
CA ASN A 241 -3.21 6.08 1.94
C ASN A 241 -4.10 6.68 0.84
N LEU A 242 -5.43 6.66 0.95
CA LEU A 242 -6.35 7.09 -0.12
C LEU A 242 -6.09 8.53 -0.61
N SER A 243 -5.90 9.49 0.31
CA SER A 243 -5.60 10.89 -0.06
C SER A 243 -4.30 10.99 -0.85
N PHE A 244 -3.28 10.27 -0.43
CA PHE A 244 -1.98 10.19 -1.12
C PHE A 244 -2.13 9.63 -2.54
N VAL A 245 -2.85 8.53 -2.71
CA VAL A 245 -3.12 7.92 -4.03
C VAL A 245 -3.92 8.86 -4.93
N LYS A 246 -4.92 9.56 -4.40
CA LYS A 246 -5.68 10.58 -5.12
C LYS A 246 -4.78 11.71 -5.62
N ASN A 247 -3.90 12.23 -4.76
CA ASN A 247 -2.95 13.27 -5.12
C ASN A 247 -1.99 12.80 -6.22
N ILE A 248 -1.49 11.56 -6.16
CA ILE A 248 -0.66 10.97 -7.23
C ILE A 248 -1.40 10.96 -8.57
N ILE A 249 -2.58 10.36 -8.63
CA ILE A 249 -3.31 10.17 -9.90
C ILE A 249 -3.77 11.51 -10.48
N ASN A 250 -4.08 12.47 -9.62
CA ASN A 250 -4.51 13.83 -10.04
C ASN A 250 -3.34 14.74 -10.43
N HIS A 251 -2.09 14.36 -10.16
CA HIS A 251 -0.95 15.21 -10.46
C HIS A 251 -0.74 15.35 -11.98
N PRO A 252 -0.42 16.56 -12.49
CA PRO A 252 -0.21 16.78 -13.92
C PRO A 252 0.87 15.89 -14.55
N ASP A 253 1.95 15.63 -13.83
CA ASP A 253 3.03 14.75 -14.31
C ASP A 253 2.57 13.31 -14.51
N PHE A 254 1.66 12.81 -13.66
CA PHE A 254 1.06 11.49 -13.83
C PHE A 254 0.28 11.42 -15.15
N ALA A 255 -0.60 12.38 -15.39
CA ALA A 255 -1.38 12.44 -16.62
C ALA A 255 -0.51 12.59 -17.90
N GLN A 256 0.69 13.21 -17.77
CA GLN A 256 1.66 13.37 -18.85
C GLN A 256 2.65 12.20 -18.99
N GLY A 257 2.58 11.18 -18.13
CA GLY A 257 3.51 10.05 -18.11
C GLY A 257 4.96 10.43 -17.76
N LYS A 258 5.17 11.52 -17.01
CA LYS A 258 6.49 12.03 -16.61
C LYS A 258 6.98 11.45 -15.27
N ILE A 259 6.50 10.27 -14.91
CA ILE A 259 6.84 9.62 -13.66
C ILE A 259 8.15 8.85 -13.81
N HIS A 260 8.94 8.80 -12.73
CA HIS A 260 10.13 7.98 -12.59
C HIS A 260 10.25 7.49 -11.12
N THR A 261 11.14 6.55 -10.86
CA THR A 261 11.21 5.84 -9.56
C THR A 261 11.44 6.72 -8.34
N ARG A 262 12.00 7.93 -8.50
CA ARG A 262 12.20 8.91 -7.41
C ARG A 262 11.18 10.05 -7.40
N TRP A 263 10.21 10.01 -8.31
CA TRP A 263 9.25 11.10 -8.47
C TRP A 263 8.42 11.36 -7.20
N ILE A 264 8.04 10.31 -6.48
CA ILE A 264 7.30 10.46 -5.20
C ILE A 264 8.16 11.21 -4.18
N ASP A 265 9.42 10.83 -4.00
CA ASP A 265 10.31 11.48 -3.04
C ASP A 265 10.55 12.95 -3.40
N GLU A 266 10.64 13.27 -4.69
CA GLU A 266 10.81 14.66 -5.19
C GLU A 266 9.54 15.51 -5.00
N ASN A 267 8.35 14.90 -4.84
CA ASN A 267 7.06 15.57 -4.73
C ASN A 267 6.33 15.26 -3.42
N ILE A 268 6.99 14.68 -2.43
CA ILE A 268 6.37 14.12 -1.23
C ILE A 268 5.48 15.12 -0.49
N GLU A 269 5.91 16.37 -0.35
CA GLU A 269 5.17 17.43 0.35
C GLU A 269 3.81 17.70 -0.32
N ALA A 270 3.79 17.83 -1.66
CA ALA A 270 2.56 18.03 -2.41
C ALA A 270 1.64 16.80 -2.36
N LEU A 271 2.23 15.59 -2.42
CA LEU A 271 1.48 14.34 -2.45
C LEU A 271 0.86 13.98 -1.09
N THR A 272 1.45 14.43 0.01
CA THR A 272 0.96 14.20 1.38
C THR A 272 0.01 15.29 1.87
N SER A 273 -0.22 16.34 1.07
CA SER A 273 -1.22 17.37 1.41
C SER A 273 -2.62 16.78 1.51
N GLU A 274 -3.49 17.45 2.26
CA GLU A 274 -4.90 17.06 2.34
C GLU A 274 -5.54 17.08 0.94
N TRP A 275 -6.36 16.08 0.65
CA TRP A 275 -7.07 16.01 -0.62
C TRP A 275 -8.16 17.09 -0.71
N GLU A 276 -8.02 18.02 -1.64
CA GLU A 276 -8.97 19.11 -1.87
C GLU A 276 -10.00 18.84 -2.98
N GLY A 277 -9.85 17.70 -3.68
CA GLY A 277 -10.76 17.34 -4.77
C GLY A 277 -12.10 16.79 -4.26
N PRO A 278 -13.06 16.58 -5.17
CA PRO A 278 -14.37 16.07 -4.79
C PRO A 278 -14.27 14.65 -4.23
N ASP A 279 -14.68 14.48 -2.99
CA ASP A 279 -15.09 13.19 -2.46
C ASP A 279 -16.57 13.00 -2.78
N ARG A 280 -16.90 11.86 -3.39
CA ARG A 280 -18.28 11.56 -3.80
C ARG A 280 -19.18 11.10 -2.67
N PHE A 281 -18.62 10.90 -1.49
CA PHE A 281 -19.41 10.71 -0.29
C PHE A 281 -19.78 12.08 0.27
N VAL A 282 -21.08 12.31 0.32
CA VAL A 282 -21.60 13.44 1.08
C VAL A 282 -21.31 13.14 2.54
N SER A 283 -20.19 13.65 3.04
CA SER A 283 -19.80 13.61 4.45
C SER A 283 -20.80 14.40 5.35
N ASN A 284 -21.87 14.91 4.78
CA ASN A 284 -22.94 15.63 5.44
C ASN A 284 -24.07 14.74 5.98
N PHE A 285 -23.94 13.44 6.02
CA PHE A 285 -24.55 12.74 7.14
C PHE A 285 -23.76 13.18 8.38
N THR A 286 -24.05 14.39 8.87
CA THR A 286 -23.93 14.68 10.28
C THR A 286 -24.24 13.37 10.97
N GLN A 287 -23.27 12.81 11.69
CA GLN A 287 -23.52 11.71 12.59
C GLN A 287 -24.88 11.96 13.23
N ALA A 288 -25.90 11.26 12.77
CA ALA A 288 -27.06 11.05 13.58
C ALA A 288 -26.44 10.43 14.84
N LYS A 289 -26.22 11.28 15.84
CA LYS A 289 -25.77 10.86 17.15
C LYS A 289 -26.53 9.57 17.44
N ASN A 290 -25.80 8.49 17.67
CA ASN A 290 -26.33 7.19 18.02
C ASN A 290 -27.23 7.34 19.23
N GLY A 291 -28.46 7.82 19.02
CA GLY A 291 -29.57 7.54 19.86
C GLY A 291 -30.14 6.24 19.36
N GLY A 292 -30.07 5.18 20.11
CA GLY A 292 -30.72 3.92 19.82
C GLY A 292 -32.20 4.16 19.47
N GLY A 293 -32.44 4.34 18.18
CA GLY A 293 -33.75 4.63 17.62
C GLY A 293 -34.56 3.36 17.43
N GLY A 294 -34.98 2.75 18.50
CA GLY A 294 -36.24 2.02 18.46
C GLY A 294 -37.34 3.01 18.09
N LEU A 295 -38.18 2.67 17.11
CA LEU A 295 -39.38 3.46 16.77
C LEU A 295 -40.11 3.77 18.08
N PRO A 296 -40.47 5.05 18.37
CA PRO A 296 -41.22 5.40 19.56
C PRO A 296 -42.46 4.52 19.68
N ALA A 297 -42.71 4.01 20.87
CA ALA A 297 -43.82 3.11 21.12
C ALA A 297 -45.21 3.72 20.81
N ASP A 298 -45.27 5.06 20.69
CA ASP A 298 -46.49 5.86 20.50
C ASP A 298 -46.75 6.28 19.04
N LEU A 299 -45.95 5.81 18.09
CA LEU A 299 -46.17 6.11 16.66
C LEU A 299 -47.45 5.42 16.16
N ASN A 300 -48.37 6.21 15.66
CA ASN A 300 -49.59 5.70 14.99
C ASN A 300 -49.15 4.94 13.70
N ARG A 301 -49.15 3.63 13.77
CA ARG A 301 -48.71 2.74 12.68
C ARG A 301 -49.56 2.82 11.41
N ASN A 302 -50.71 3.49 11.49
CA ASN A 302 -51.62 3.67 10.38
C ASN A 302 -51.46 5.01 9.64
N ASP A 303 -50.55 5.87 10.11
CA ASP A 303 -50.23 7.15 9.46
C ASP A 303 -48.87 7.09 8.78
N PRO A 304 -48.79 7.08 7.44
CA PRO A 304 -47.53 7.06 6.73
C PRO A 304 -46.61 8.25 6.99
N LEU A 305 -47.11 9.36 7.52
CA LEU A 305 -46.38 10.59 7.80
C LEU A 305 -46.04 10.80 9.26
N ALA A 306 -46.44 9.89 10.17
CA ALA A 306 -46.20 9.98 11.61
C ALA A 306 -44.71 10.15 11.99
N LEU A 307 -43.81 9.66 11.19
CA LEU A 307 -42.35 9.79 11.35
C LEU A 307 -41.85 11.23 11.19
N PHE A 308 -42.53 12.06 10.41
CA PHE A 308 -42.11 13.44 10.13
C PHE A 308 -42.65 14.45 11.16
N SER A 309 -43.64 14.05 11.96
CA SER A 309 -44.26 14.91 12.98
C SER A 309 -43.65 14.76 14.39
N HIS A 310 -42.79 13.76 14.61
CA HIS A 310 -42.13 13.54 15.90
C HIS A 310 -40.86 14.40 16.04
N GLN A 311 -40.90 15.46 16.84
CA GLN A 311 -39.73 16.19 17.30
C GLN A 311 -39.11 15.43 18.47
N SER A 312 -37.90 14.83 18.24
CA SER A 312 -37.14 14.16 19.29
C SER A 312 -36.58 15.20 20.27
N SER A 313 -37.04 15.22 21.49
CA SER A 313 -36.38 15.93 22.59
C SER A 313 -35.08 15.21 22.96
N PRO A 314 -33.96 15.92 23.20
CA PRO A 314 -32.70 15.27 23.53
C PRO A 314 -32.75 14.70 24.95
N MET A 315 -32.60 13.38 25.07
CA MET A 315 -32.26 12.74 26.34
C MET A 315 -30.75 12.87 26.66
N PRO A 316 -30.37 13.06 27.93
CA PRO A 316 -28.95 13.09 28.29
C PRO A 316 -28.31 11.72 28.07
N MET A 317 -27.23 11.68 27.31
CA MET A 317 -26.37 10.51 27.16
C MET A 317 -25.44 10.41 28.38
N GLU A 318 -25.61 9.36 29.16
CA GLU A 318 -24.52 8.86 29.99
C GLU A 318 -23.44 8.29 29.02
N SER A 319 -22.29 8.92 29.05
CA SER A 319 -21.10 8.46 28.33
C SER A 319 -20.63 7.15 28.97
N ALA A 320 -20.92 6.03 28.32
CA ALA A 320 -20.18 4.81 28.57
C ALA A 320 -18.81 4.99 27.90
N SER A 321 -17.90 5.66 28.60
CA SER A 321 -16.48 5.52 28.37
C SER A 321 -16.10 4.10 28.79
N SER A 322 -15.84 3.21 27.81
CA SER A 322 -14.98 2.08 28.07
C SER A 322 -13.57 2.64 28.27
N SER A 323 -13.29 3.12 29.45
CA SER A 323 -11.95 3.28 29.97
C SER A 323 -11.35 1.87 30.04
N ALA A 324 -10.52 1.48 29.06
CA ALA A 324 -9.45 0.55 29.36
C ALA A 324 -8.83 1.09 30.66
N GLU A 325 -8.75 0.28 31.69
CA GLU A 325 -8.07 0.59 32.92
C GLU A 325 -6.64 1.01 32.56
N VAL A 326 -6.39 2.30 32.61
CA VAL A 326 -5.05 2.84 32.66
C VAL A 326 -4.54 2.38 34.02
N ALA A 327 -3.76 1.30 34.03
CA ALA A 327 -3.00 0.91 35.21
C ALA A 327 -2.29 2.16 35.70
N SER A 328 -2.56 2.57 36.94
CA SER A 328 -1.98 3.76 37.52
C SER A 328 -0.45 3.65 37.42
N LEU A 329 0.16 4.53 36.64
CA LEU A 329 1.61 4.68 36.54
C LEU A 329 2.20 4.75 37.96
N PRO A 330 3.27 4.03 38.28
CA PRO A 330 4.00 4.23 39.50
C PRO A 330 4.43 5.70 39.57
N GLU A 331 4.16 6.39 40.68
CA GLU A 331 4.48 7.81 40.86
C GLU A 331 5.99 8.07 40.56
N GLY A 332 6.27 9.00 39.63
CA GLY A 332 7.64 9.43 39.32
C GLY A 332 8.32 8.68 38.17
N LEU A 333 7.64 7.80 37.43
CA LEU A 333 8.19 7.16 36.24
C LEU A 333 7.60 7.72 34.94
N ILE A 334 8.44 7.83 33.92
CA ILE A 334 8.06 8.24 32.56
C ILE A 334 7.92 6.97 31.73
N ALA A 335 6.73 6.75 31.16
CA ALA A 335 6.48 5.61 30.26
C ALA A 335 7.00 5.92 28.86
N ILE A 336 7.80 5.02 28.30
CA ILE A 336 8.05 4.94 26.85
C ILE A 336 6.95 4.09 26.26
N GLN A 337 6.12 4.72 25.42
CA GLN A 337 4.96 4.09 24.77
C GLN A 337 5.28 3.71 23.34
N SER A 338 4.63 2.67 22.85
CA SER A 338 4.69 2.34 21.43
C SER A 338 3.99 3.41 20.58
N PRO A 339 4.64 4.00 19.59
CA PRO A 339 3.99 4.95 18.68
C PRO A 339 3.06 4.27 17.66
N ILE A 340 3.15 2.94 17.53
CA ILE A 340 2.43 2.14 16.54
C ILE A 340 2.17 0.73 17.10
N GLN A 341 1.19 0.04 16.54
CA GLN A 341 1.05 -1.40 16.79
C GLN A 341 2.12 -2.18 16.03
N GLY A 342 2.81 -3.11 16.73
CA GLY A 342 3.87 -3.94 16.13
C GLY A 342 4.34 -5.05 17.04
N THR A 343 5.30 -5.84 16.57
CA THR A 343 5.97 -6.90 17.34
C THR A 343 7.36 -6.42 17.75
N ILE A 344 7.72 -6.56 19.01
CA ILE A 344 9.08 -6.26 19.50
C ILE A 344 10.03 -7.30 18.91
N ILE A 345 10.98 -6.89 18.07
CA ILE A 345 11.97 -7.79 17.45
C ILE A 345 13.34 -7.69 18.11
N ASP A 346 13.63 -6.56 18.75
CA ASP A 346 14.86 -6.37 19.51
C ASP A 346 14.62 -5.43 20.70
N LEU A 347 15.34 -5.68 21.80
CA LEU A 347 15.29 -4.89 23.02
C LEU A 347 16.72 -4.53 23.44
N ASP A 348 17.13 -3.28 23.19
CA ASP A 348 18.52 -2.81 23.36
C ASP A 348 18.77 -2.19 24.74
N CYS A 349 17.94 -2.50 25.73
CA CYS A 349 18.09 -2.03 27.10
C CYS A 349 17.70 -3.08 28.14
N GLU A 350 18.28 -2.96 29.33
CA GLU A 350 18.01 -3.83 30.49
C GLU A 350 17.54 -3.00 31.70
N VAL A 351 16.81 -3.66 32.62
CA VAL A 351 16.39 -3.02 33.87
C VAL A 351 17.62 -2.62 34.70
N GLY A 352 17.70 -1.36 35.08
CA GLY A 352 18.83 -0.74 35.79
C GLY A 352 19.82 -0.03 34.88
N GLN A 353 19.68 -0.12 33.57
CA GLN A 353 20.54 0.55 32.60
C GLN A 353 20.27 2.07 32.55
N GLU A 354 21.34 2.86 32.44
CA GLU A 354 21.27 4.29 32.14
C GLU A 354 21.06 4.50 30.64
N VAL A 355 20.02 5.24 30.28
CA VAL A 355 19.73 5.66 28.89
C VAL A 355 19.68 7.16 28.77
N ARG A 356 20.06 7.70 27.62
CA ARG A 356 19.99 9.12 27.31
C ARG A 356 18.91 9.40 26.29
N SER A 357 18.40 10.60 26.30
CA SER A 357 17.46 11.07 25.25
C SER A 357 18.07 10.85 23.86
N GLY A 358 17.36 10.08 23.03
CA GLY A 358 17.79 9.68 21.69
C GLY A 358 18.49 8.32 21.61
N ASP A 359 18.84 7.68 22.72
CA ASP A 359 19.38 6.30 22.70
C ASP A 359 18.30 5.31 22.20
N LEU A 360 18.73 4.33 21.40
CA LEU A 360 17.86 3.22 20.99
C LEU A 360 17.50 2.39 22.21
N VAL A 361 16.21 2.10 22.39
CA VAL A 361 15.73 1.27 23.51
C VAL A 361 15.12 -0.04 23.02
N LEU A 362 14.48 -0.03 21.85
CA LEU A 362 13.95 -1.25 21.24
C LEU A 362 13.65 -1.02 19.74
N VAL A 363 13.45 -2.14 19.02
CA VAL A 363 13.01 -2.14 17.61
C VAL A 363 11.69 -2.90 17.50
N LEU A 364 10.71 -2.27 16.85
CA LEU A 364 9.42 -2.87 16.51
C LEU A 364 9.40 -3.26 15.03
N ASP A 365 8.94 -4.46 14.72
CA ASP A 365 8.50 -4.81 13.38
C ASP A 365 7.00 -4.52 13.24
N ALA A 366 6.67 -3.63 12.30
CA ALA A 366 5.30 -3.33 11.92
C ALA A 366 5.20 -3.32 10.39
N MET A 367 4.33 -4.15 9.83
CA MET A 367 4.09 -4.23 8.38
C MET A 367 5.37 -4.43 7.55
N LYS A 368 6.28 -5.31 7.99
CA LYS A 368 7.58 -5.61 7.36
C LYS A 368 8.56 -4.42 7.37
N MET A 369 8.37 -3.48 8.26
CA MET A 369 9.28 -2.35 8.46
C MET A 369 9.74 -2.32 9.91
N GLU A 370 11.03 -2.08 10.11
CA GLU A 370 11.63 -1.91 11.43
C GLU A 370 11.48 -0.45 11.88
N HIS A 371 10.96 -0.26 13.08
CA HIS A 371 10.79 1.04 13.71
C HIS A 371 11.63 1.13 14.98
N GLU A 372 12.61 2.00 14.96
CA GLU A 372 13.45 2.28 16.12
C GLU A 372 12.70 3.13 17.15
N ILE A 373 12.56 2.64 18.36
CA ILE A 373 12.02 3.39 19.49
C ILE A 373 13.16 3.87 20.36
N ARG A 374 13.19 5.18 20.58
CA ARG A 374 14.29 5.84 21.29
C ARG A 374 13.82 6.46 22.59
N ALA A 375 14.72 6.54 23.58
CA ALA A 375 14.45 7.18 24.85
C ALA A 375 14.07 8.67 24.65
N THR A 376 13.00 9.12 25.29
CA THR A 376 12.49 10.49 25.21
C THR A 376 13.18 11.45 26.18
N CYS A 377 13.83 10.92 27.21
CA CYS A 377 14.56 11.67 28.24
C CYS A 377 15.76 10.88 28.75
N ASP A 378 16.65 11.55 29.48
CA ASP A 378 17.72 10.92 30.22
C ASP A 378 17.12 10.21 31.46
N GLY A 379 17.51 8.97 31.72
CA GLY A 379 16.94 8.23 32.85
C GLY A 379 17.53 6.85 33.07
N ILE A 380 17.02 6.15 34.07
CA ILE A 380 17.35 4.77 34.40
C ILE A 380 16.14 3.90 34.11
N VAL A 381 16.32 2.82 33.35
CA VAL A 381 15.24 1.84 33.06
C VAL A 381 14.83 1.15 34.35
N ARG A 382 13.62 1.34 34.81
CA ARG A 382 13.09 0.76 36.07
C ARG A 382 12.25 -0.47 35.86
N HIS A 383 11.52 -0.50 34.77
CA HIS A 383 10.65 -1.63 34.46
C HIS A 383 10.47 -1.79 32.96
N ILE A 384 10.34 -3.03 32.51
CA ILE A 384 10.06 -3.42 31.12
C ILE A 384 8.89 -4.37 31.13
N ASP A 385 7.76 -3.97 30.52
CA ASP A 385 6.50 -4.73 30.55
C ASP A 385 6.46 -5.84 29.50
N HIS A 386 7.31 -5.76 28.48
CA HIS A 386 7.26 -6.63 27.32
C HIS A 386 8.61 -7.23 26.98
N THR A 387 8.61 -8.39 26.32
CA THR A 387 9.82 -9.10 25.86
C THR A 387 9.85 -9.15 24.33
N VAL A 388 10.99 -9.48 23.75
CA VAL A 388 11.13 -9.81 22.34
C VAL A 388 10.09 -10.87 21.93
N GLY A 389 9.37 -10.61 20.84
CA GLY A 389 8.24 -11.42 20.36
C GLY A 389 6.87 -10.97 20.89
N SER A 390 6.78 -10.05 21.85
CA SER A 390 5.50 -9.49 22.31
C SER A 390 4.89 -8.57 21.26
N ILE A 391 3.57 -8.63 21.11
CA ILE A 391 2.79 -7.68 20.29
C ILE A 391 2.35 -6.54 21.20
N VAL A 392 2.61 -5.31 20.78
CA VAL A 392 2.20 -4.08 21.46
C VAL A 392 1.26 -3.26 20.60
N THR A 393 0.30 -2.56 21.22
CA THR A 393 -0.63 -1.66 20.53
C THR A 393 -0.13 -0.20 20.57
N GLU A 394 -0.67 0.64 19.69
CA GLU A 394 -0.39 2.09 19.70
C GLU A 394 -0.71 2.69 21.08
N ASN A 395 0.20 3.53 21.59
CA ASN A 395 0.16 4.15 22.93
C ASN A 395 0.25 3.19 24.12
N GLN A 396 0.52 1.91 23.91
CA GLN A 396 0.75 0.96 24.99
C GLN A 396 2.12 1.22 25.63
N PRO A 397 2.23 1.34 26.97
CA PRO A 397 3.50 1.42 27.66
C PRO A 397 4.34 0.15 27.42
N ILE A 398 5.63 0.33 27.12
CA ILE A 398 6.56 -0.78 26.90
C ILE A 398 7.57 -0.87 28.04
N LEU A 399 8.11 0.26 28.46
CA LEU A 399 9.05 0.35 29.56
C LEU A 399 8.91 1.69 30.30
N TYR A 400 9.49 1.76 31.48
CA TYR A 400 9.38 2.92 32.37
C TYR A 400 10.79 3.41 32.76
N LEU A 401 11.01 4.72 32.60
CA LEU A 401 12.22 5.41 32.97
C LEU A 401 12.01 6.23 34.27
N GLU A 402 12.96 6.18 35.16
CA GLU A 402 13.12 7.17 36.21
C GLU A 402 14.03 8.27 35.68
N GLU A 403 13.52 9.48 35.59
CA GLU A 403 14.30 10.63 35.08
C GLU A 403 15.51 10.86 35.96
N ALA A 404 16.70 10.94 35.34
CA ALA A 404 17.98 11.18 36.01
C ALA A 404 18.82 12.16 35.16
N LEU A 405 19.38 13.17 35.83
CA LEU A 405 20.29 14.09 35.17
C LEU A 405 21.72 13.51 35.24
N PHE A 406 22.26 13.10 34.10
CA PHE A 406 23.65 12.65 34.03
C PHE A 406 24.60 13.79 33.68
N GLU A 407 25.77 13.86 34.35
CA GLU A 407 26.80 14.81 33.99
C GLU A 407 27.29 14.60 32.54
N LYS A 408 27.47 15.71 31.81
CA LYS A 408 27.96 15.64 30.41
C LYS A 408 29.31 14.95 30.39
N ARG A 409 29.38 13.79 29.67
CA ARG A 409 30.69 13.20 29.33
C ARG A 409 31.49 14.23 28.54
N SER A 410 32.60 14.70 29.09
CA SER A 410 33.58 15.48 28.37
C SER A 410 34.10 14.65 27.21
N LYS A 411 33.97 15.19 25.99
CA LYS A 411 34.55 14.54 24.79
C LYS A 411 36.06 14.41 25.02
N ALA A 412 36.57 13.19 25.11
CA ALA A 412 37.96 12.86 24.98
C ALA A 412 38.32 12.69 23.49
#